data_c1b830c99d88282ff1a0822b2f5920b2
#
_entry.id   c1b830c99d88282ff1a0822b2f5920b2
#
_cell.length_a   1.000
_cell.length_b   1.000
_cell.length_c   1.000
_cell.angle_alpha   90.00
_cell.angle_beta   90.00
_cell.angle_gamma   90.00
#
_symmetry.space_group_name_H-M   'P 1'
#
loop_
_entity.id
_entity.type
_entity.pdbx_description
1 polymer ?
#
loop_
_entity_poly.entity_id
_entity_poly.type
_entity_poly.pdbx_seq_one_letter_code
_entity_poly.pdbx_strand_id
1 'polypeptide(L)'
;RKELVEDYVEGIEWLENKGFEIMCIVSDGLRGLRERLSRYPFQYYQFHQVKTIRHWLASRPKLDASRELLDLTYFMVHTDKASFEGLFGEWECKWRAFLKERTLHADGKMHYTHKNLRSAYLSIKRNMRFLWTFEELYGFGIPNTNNGIESMFTDLKSILRLHKGMSMNTRKT
;
A
#
# COMPACT_ATOMS: atom_id res chain seq x y z
N ARG A 1 -19.29 2.64 -10.67
CA ARG A 1 -19.23 3.78 -9.74
C ARG A 1 -17.77 3.94 -9.33
N LYS A 2 -17.27 5.17 -9.27
CA LYS A 2 -15.90 5.45 -8.79
C LYS A 2 -15.91 5.33 -7.27
N GLU A 3 -14.91 4.73 -6.70
CA GLU A 3 -14.67 4.60 -5.27
C GLU A 3 -14.34 5.97 -4.67
N LEU A 4 -15.09 6.40 -3.67
CA LEU A 4 -14.95 7.71 -3.02
C LEU A 4 -14.51 7.54 -1.57
N VAL A 5 -13.69 8.45 -1.08
CA VAL A 5 -13.23 8.48 0.32
C VAL A 5 -14.42 8.67 1.28
N GLU A 6 -15.40 9.46 0.87
CA GLU A 6 -16.63 9.74 1.62
C GLU A 6 -17.42 8.47 1.91
N ASP A 7 -17.53 7.54 0.95
CA ASP A 7 -18.24 6.26 1.14
C ASP A 7 -17.62 5.45 2.32
N TYR A 8 -16.29 5.54 2.50
CA TYR A 8 -15.57 4.89 3.62
C TYR A 8 -15.78 5.62 4.94
N VAL A 9 -15.74 6.95 4.94
CA VAL A 9 -15.97 7.76 6.14
C VAL A 9 -17.37 7.50 6.68
N GLU A 10 -18.40 7.55 5.82
CA GLU A 10 -19.79 7.24 6.18
C GLU A 10 -19.94 5.80 6.73
N GLY A 11 -19.25 4.84 6.12
CA GLY A 11 -19.26 3.45 6.59
C GLY A 11 -18.64 3.30 7.98
N ILE A 12 -17.54 3.99 8.28
CA ILE A 12 -16.90 3.99 9.60
C ILE A 12 -17.83 4.65 10.64
N GLU A 13 -18.39 5.81 10.32
CA GLU A 13 -19.31 6.52 11.22
C GLU A 13 -20.58 5.68 11.51
N TRP A 14 -21.07 4.96 10.51
CA TRP A 14 -22.18 4.04 10.69
C TRP A 14 -21.84 2.90 11.65
N LEU A 15 -20.64 2.31 11.55
CA LEU A 15 -20.18 1.27 12.47
C LEU A 15 -20.06 1.81 13.90
N GLU A 16 -19.47 2.99 14.09
CA GLU A 16 -19.34 3.63 15.41
C GLU A 16 -20.71 3.90 16.03
N ASN A 17 -21.68 4.40 15.23
CA ASN A 17 -23.06 4.62 15.67
C ASN A 17 -23.80 3.32 16.07
N LYS A 18 -23.32 2.16 15.61
CA LYS A 18 -23.78 0.82 16.03
C LYS A 18 -23.05 0.30 17.28
N GLY A 19 -22.11 1.06 17.85
CA GLY A 19 -21.37 0.69 19.04
C GLY A 19 -20.11 -0.12 18.75
N PHE A 20 -19.64 -0.20 17.50
CA PHE A 20 -18.37 -0.84 17.18
C PHE A 20 -17.22 0.12 17.48
N GLU A 21 -16.17 -0.38 18.09
CA GLU A 21 -14.91 0.32 18.27
C GLU A 21 -13.98 0.02 17.09
N ILE A 22 -13.47 1.05 16.42
CA ILE A 22 -12.59 0.91 15.27
C ILE A 22 -11.14 0.93 15.73
N MET A 23 -10.51 -0.23 15.74
CA MET A 23 -9.14 -0.40 16.24
C MET A 23 -8.08 0.04 15.24
N CYS A 24 -8.32 -0.18 13.95
CA CYS A 24 -7.36 0.14 12.89
C CYS A 24 -8.04 0.21 11.53
N ILE A 25 -7.58 1.09 10.67
CA ILE A 25 -7.96 1.13 9.26
C ILE A 25 -6.90 0.41 8.43
N VAL A 26 -7.29 -0.67 7.77
CA VAL A 26 -6.39 -1.43 6.90
C VAL A 26 -6.77 -1.15 5.44
N SER A 27 -5.85 -0.62 4.64
CA SER A 27 -6.17 -0.15 3.27
C SER A 27 -4.97 -0.30 2.31
N ASP A 28 -5.28 -0.30 1.03
CA ASP A 28 -4.34 -0.29 -0.09
C ASP A 28 -3.82 1.12 -0.44
N GLY A 29 -4.21 2.13 0.32
CA GLY A 29 -3.71 3.50 0.20
C GLY A 29 -4.53 4.39 -0.74
N LEU A 30 -5.86 4.23 -0.77
CA LEU A 30 -6.75 5.16 -1.44
C LEU A 30 -6.39 6.61 -1.03
N ARG A 31 -6.11 7.43 -2.04
CA ARG A 31 -5.64 8.80 -1.81
C ARG A 31 -6.68 9.62 -1.03
N GLY A 32 -6.24 10.27 0.05
CA GLY A 32 -7.09 11.08 0.92
C GLY A 32 -7.76 10.31 2.05
N LEU A 33 -7.85 8.97 1.98
CA LEU A 33 -8.51 8.17 3.02
C LEU A 33 -7.81 8.30 4.37
N ARG A 34 -6.48 8.18 4.37
CA ARG A 34 -5.68 8.27 5.60
C ARG A 34 -5.79 9.64 6.27
N GLU A 35 -5.82 10.71 5.49
CA GLU A 35 -5.97 12.08 5.98
C GLU A 35 -7.34 12.28 6.64
N ARG A 36 -8.39 11.75 6.01
CA ARG A 36 -9.77 11.84 6.51
C ARG A 36 -10.01 10.99 7.75
N LEU A 37 -9.34 9.85 7.86
CA LEU A 37 -9.45 8.90 8.97
C LEU A 37 -8.21 8.93 9.89
N SER A 38 -7.51 10.07 9.96
CA SER A 38 -6.25 10.25 10.71
C SER A 38 -6.37 10.03 12.23
N ARG A 39 -7.60 10.02 12.77
CA ARG A 39 -7.88 9.70 14.18
C ARG A 39 -7.68 8.22 14.53
N TYR A 40 -7.63 7.34 13.53
CA TYR A 40 -7.42 5.90 13.73
C TYR A 40 -6.00 5.48 13.38
N PRO A 41 -5.46 4.44 14.04
CA PRO A 41 -4.29 3.73 13.55
C PRO A 41 -4.51 3.27 12.11
N PHE A 42 -3.48 3.32 11.29
CA PHE A 42 -3.57 2.98 9.88
C PHE A 42 -2.53 1.93 9.50
N GLN A 43 -2.98 0.80 8.95
CA GLN A 43 -2.13 -0.24 8.37
C GLN A 43 -2.18 -0.16 6.85
N TYR A 44 -1.04 0.08 6.20
CA TYR A 44 -0.91 -0.03 4.76
C TYR A 44 -0.57 -1.46 4.37
N TYR A 45 -1.29 -2.03 3.39
CA TYR A 45 -1.02 -3.39 2.94
C TYR A 45 0.39 -3.56 2.39
N GLN A 46 1.19 -4.42 3.00
CA GLN A 46 2.56 -4.71 2.55
C GLN A 46 2.56 -5.24 1.11
N PHE A 47 1.63 -6.15 0.77
CA PHE A 47 1.50 -6.66 -0.59
C PHE A 47 1.22 -5.55 -1.62
N HIS A 48 0.41 -4.56 -1.26
CA HIS A 48 0.14 -3.42 -2.14
C HIS A 48 1.39 -2.53 -2.32
N GLN A 49 2.20 -2.39 -1.27
CA GLN A 49 3.50 -1.73 -1.36
C GLN A 49 4.43 -2.47 -2.34
N VAL A 50 4.52 -3.80 -2.25
CA VAL A 50 5.28 -4.63 -3.21
C VAL A 50 4.80 -4.38 -4.64
N LYS A 51 3.49 -4.41 -4.88
CA LYS A 51 2.88 -4.15 -6.19
C LYS A 51 3.25 -2.75 -6.72
N THR A 52 3.22 -1.75 -5.86
CA THR A 52 3.60 -0.36 -6.20
C THR A 52 5.07 -0.26 -6.59
N ILE A 53 5.96 -0.90 -5.85
CA ILE A 53 7.41 -0.90 -6.18
C ILE A 53 7.68 -1.62 -7.50
N ARG A 54 7.05 -2.78 -7.73
CA ARG A 54 7.12 -3.49 -9.02
C ARG A 54 6.64 -2.65 -10.19
N HIS A 55 5.62 -1.82 -9.99
CA HIS A 55 5.15 -0.90 -11.02
C HIS A 55 6.23 0.12 -11.40
N TRP A 56 6.95 0.68 -10.41
CA TRP A 56 8.02 1.65 -10.66
C TRP A 56 9.29 1.01 -11.25
N LEU A 57 9.69 -0.18 -10.79
CA LEU A 57 10.98 -0.80 -11.11
C LEU A 57 10.90 -1.82 -12.23
N ALA A 58 9.70 -2.25 -12.64
CA ALA A 58 9.43 -3.45 -13.43
C ALA A 58 9.82 -4.75 -12.68
N SER A 59 9.45 -5.92 -13.25
CA SER A 59 9.71 -7.22 -12.62
C SER A 59 11.16 -7.71 -12.77
N ARG A 60 11.90 -7.15 -13.73
CA ARG A 60 13.31 -7.48 -14.00
C ARG A 60 14.11 -6.21 -14.26
N PRO A 61 14.44 -5.46 -13.20
CA PRO A 61 15.16 -4.20 -13.35
C PRO A 61 16.61 -4.46 -13.81
N LYS A 62 17.11 -3.55 -14.65
CA LYS A 62 18.48 -3.65 -15.18
C LYS A 62 19.54 -3.08 -14.23
N LEU A 63 19.16 -2.09 -13.41
CA LEU A 63 20.06 -1.40 -12.50
C LEU A 63 20.21 -2.19 -11.20
N ASP A 64 21.43 -2.32 -10.69
CA ASP A 64 21.71 -3.03 -9.43
C ASP A 64 20.94 -2.42 -8.25
N ALA A 65 20.94 -1.10 -8.14
CA ALA A 65 20.15 -0.40 -7.12
C ALA A 65 18.67 -0.74 -7.16
N SER A 66 18.11 -0.92 -8.37
CA SER A 66 16.71 -1.29 -8.55
C SER A 66 16.44 -2.75 -8.23
N ARG A 67 17.39 -3.67 -8.55
CA ARG A 67 17.30 -5.09 -8.18
C ARG A 67 17.31 -5.25 -6.68
N GLU A 68 18.31 -4.67 -6.02
CA GLU A 68 18.42 -4.73 -4.56
C GLU A 68 17.20 -4.15 -3.85
N LEU A 69 16.66 -3.01 -4.32
CA LEU A 69 15.45 -2.44 -3.73
C LEU A 69 14.22 -3.33 -3.92
N LEU A 70 14.11 -3.98 -5.07
CA LEU A 70 13.03 -4.92 -5.35
C LEU A 70 13.13 -6.16 -4.46
N ASP A 71 14.34 -6.72 -4.28
CA ASP A 71 14.57 -7.88 -3.42
C ASP A 71 14.27 -7.54 -1.94
N LEU A 72 14.72 -6.38 -1.46
CA LEU A 72 14.33 -5.86 -0.15
C LEU A 72 12.81 -5.74 -0.01
N THR A 73 12.13 -5.26 -1.05
CA THR A 73 10.67 -5.12 -1.03
C THR A 73 9.97 -6.48 -0.92
N TYR A 74 10.48 -7.52 -1.56
CA TYR A 74 9.96 -8.88 -1.39
C TYR A 74 10.24 -9.43 0.02
N PHE A 75 11.39 -9.11 0.58
CA PHE A 75 11.74 -9.51 1.95
C PHE A 75 10.86 -8.85 3.01
N MET A 76 10.33 -7.65 2.73
CA MET A 76 9.49 -6.86 3.63
C MET A 76 8.33 -7.66 4.25
N VAL A 77 7.69 -8.55 3.49
CA VAL A 77 6.53 -9.33 3.95
C VAL A 77 6.91 -10.54 4.83
N HIS A 78 8.20 -10.79 5.00
CA HIS A 78 8.76 -11.93 5.74
C HIS A 78 9.64 -11.48 6.92
N THR A 79 9.68 -10.18 7.24
CA THR A 79 10.56 -9.62 8.27
C THR A 79 9.79 -8.64 9.15
N ASP A 80 10.36 -8.35 10.32
CA ASP A 80 9.88 -7.33 11.23
C ASP A 80 10.32 -5.91 10.81
N LYS A 81 9.70 -4.90 11.45
CA LYS A 81 9.96 -3.49 11.19
C LYS A 81 11.43 -3.12 11.36
N ALA A 82 12.04 -3.51 12.48
CA ALA A 82 13.39 -3.09 12.84
C ALA A 82 14.44 -3.65 11.85
N SER A 83 14.31 -4.93 11.50
CA SER A 83 15.17 -5.60 10.53
C SER A 83 15.04 -4.97 9.15
N PHE A 84 13.82 -4.67 8.70
CA PHE A 84 13.62 -4.01 7.41
C PHE A 84 14.17 -2.60 7.38
N GLU A 85 13.93 -1.79 8.42
CA GLU A 85 14.45 -0.41 8.52
C GLU A 85 15.98 -0.38 8.49
N GLY A 86 16.64 -1.35 9.14
CA GLY A 86 18.10 -1.52 9.09
C GLY A 86 18.61 -1.75 7.67
N LEU A 87 18.10 -2.78 7.00
CA LEU A 87 18.49 -3.13 5.64
C LEU A 87 18.15 -2.02 4.61
N PHE A 88 17.01 -1.39 4.78
CA PHE A 88 16.62 -0.25 3.92
C PHE A 88 17.53 0.96 4.13
N GLY A 89 17.95 1.21 5.38
CA GLY A 89 18.93 2.25 5.71
C GLY A 89 20.31 2.00 5.08
N GLU A 90 20.80 0.77 5.12
CA GLU A 90 22.04 0.35 4.45
C GLU A 90 21.93 0.57 2.93
N TRP A 91 20.85 0.14 2.32
CA TRP A 91 20.57 0.38 0.91
C TRP A 91 20.51 1.89 0.58
N GLU A 92 19.83 2.70 1.41
CA GLU A 92 19.77 4.16 1.24
C GLU A 92 21.18 4.78 1.31
N CYS A 93 22.00 4.37 2.27
CA CYS A 93 23.37 4.85 2.40
C CYS A 93 24.23 4.53 1.16
N LYS A 94 24.15 3.28 0.69
CA LYS A 94 24.89 2.78 -0.48
C LYS A 94 24.52 3.56 -1.75
N TRP A 95 23.22 3.81 -1.98
CA TRP A 95 22.72 4.37 -3.24
C TRP A 95 22.36 5.85 -3.19
N ARG A 96 22.65 6.54 -2.08
CA ARG A 96 22.25 7.94 -1.86
C ARG A 96 22.74 8.89 -2.95
N ALA A 97 23.98 8.76 -3.39
CA ALA A 97 24.56 9.58 -4.46
C ALA A 97 23.84 9.33 -5.79
N PHE A 98 23.65 8.05 -6.12
CA PHE A 98 22.94 7.59 -7.33
C PHE A 98 21.50 8.12 -7.41
N LEU A 99 20.77 8.11 -6.29
CA LEU A 99 19.41 8.67 -6.22
C LEU A 99 19.34 10.19 -6.45
N LYS A 100 20.46 10.91 -6.28
CA LYS A 100 20.54 12.36 -6.46
C LYS A 100 21.05 12.77 -7.84
N GLU A 101 21.50 11.83 -8.67
CA GLU A 101 21.96 12.11 -10.01
C GLU A 101 20.89 12.84 -10.86
N ARG A 102 21.33 13.82 -11.59
CA ARG A 102 20.49 14.61 -12.48
C ARG A 102 21.08 14.69 -13.87
N THR A 103 20.21 14.71 -14.87
CA THR A 103 20.56 14.84 -16.27
C THR A 103 19.87 16.08 -16.84
N LEU A 104 20.59 16.86 -17.65
CA LEU A 104 20.04 17.96 -18.41
C LEU A 104 19.24 17.38 -19.59
N HIS A 105 17.96 17.72 -19.67
CA HIS A 105 17.07 17.29 -20.74
C HIS A 105 17.01 18.34 -21.87
N ALA A 106 16.45 17.94 -23.01
CA ALA A 106 16.30 18.80 -24.18
C ALA A 106 15.43 20.05 -23.93
N ASP A 107 14.60 20.03 -22.89
CA ASP A 107 13.79 21.16 -22.40
C ASP A 107 14.60 22.20 -21.60
N GLY A 108 15.93 21.99 -21.47
CA GLY A 108 16.83 22.85 -20.69
C GLY A 108 16.72 22.69 -19.17
N LYS A 109 15.94 21.71 -18.68
CA LYS A 109 15.74 21.46 -17.24
C LYS A 109 16.54 20.27 -16.73
N MET A 110 16.95 20.36 -15.49
CA MET A 110 17.61 19.28 -14.78
C MET A 110 16.56 18.34 -14.16
N HIS A 111 16.51 17.09 -14.63
CA HIS A 111 15.64 16.04 -14.10
C HIS A 111 16.44 14.98 -13.34
N TYR A 112 15.80 14.26 -12.40
CA TYR A 112 16.45 13.11 -11.78
C TYR A 112 16.66 12.01 -12.81
N THR A 113 17.90 11.56 -12.96
CA THR A 113 18.30 10.50 -13.91
C THR A 113 17.53 9.20 -13.64
N HIS A 114 17.39 8.85 -12.38
CA HIS A 114 16.78 7.60 -11.94
C HIS A 114 15.40 7.84 -11.29
N LYS A 115 14.52 8.58 -11.98
CA LYS A 115 13.22 9.01 -11.44
C LYS A 115 12.34 7.87 -10.92
N ASN A 116 12.29 6.74 -11.62
CA ASN A 116 11.47 5.60 -11.23
C ASN A 116 12.02 4.93 -9.95
N LEU A 117 13.33 4.72 -9.87
CA LEU A 117 13.99 4.20 -8.67
C LEU A 117 13.76 5.14 -7.48
N ARG A 118 13.91 6.45 -7.72
CA ARG A 118 13.63 7.46 -6.70
C ARG A 118 12.17 7.46 -6.25
N SER A 119 11.22 7.27 -7.16
CA SER A 119 9.80 7.18 -6.83
C SER A 119 9.50 5.93 -5.98
N ALA A 120 10.10 4.79 -6.32
CA ALA A 120 10.01 3.56 -5.55
C ALA A 120 10.57 3.76 -4.12
N TYR A 121 11.78 4.28 -3.99
CA TYR A 121 12.41 4.60 -2.72
C TYR A 121 11.56 5.53 -1.86
N LEU A 122 11.09 6.65 -2.42
CA LEU A 122 10.25 7.61 -1.70
C LEU A 122 8.90 7.04 -1.31
N SER A 123 8.35 6.10 -2.08
CA SER A 123 7.12 5.40 -1.74
C SER A 123 7.30 4.55 -0.48
N ILE A 124 8.37 3.75 -0.39
CA ILE A 124 8.67 2.97 0.81
C ILE A 124 8.89 3.91 2.00
N LYS A 125 9.75 4.92 1.85
CA LYS A 125 10.09 5.85 2.94
C LYS A 125 8.87 6.56 3.52
N ARG A 126 7.93 6.96 2.67
CA ARG A 126 6.68 7.63 3.06
C ARG A 126 5.71 6.72 3.78
N ASN A 127 5.65 5.45 3.36
CA ASN A 127 4.70 4.49 3.89
C ASN A 127 5.29 3.67 5.06
N MET A 128 6.60 3.76 5.33
CA MET A 128 7.34 2.97 6.32
C MET A 128 6.60 2.85 7.66
N ARG A 129 6.16 3.97 8.22
CA ARG A 129 5.47 4.02 9.51
C ARG A 129 4.10 3.32 9.55
N PHE A 130 3.56 2.94 8.38
CA PHE A 130 2.24 2.31 8.28
C PHE A 130 2.32 0.84 7.83
N LEU A 131 3.50 0.35 7.50
CA LEU A 131 3.66 -1.00 6.96
C LEU A 131 3.69 -2.08 8.05
N TRP A 132 3.93 -1.70 9.32
CA TRP A 132 4.01 -2.60 10.46
C TRP A 132 3.13 -2.18 11.66
N THR A 133 2.06 -1.43 11.42
CA THR A 133 1.09 -1.07 12.46
C THR A 133 0.48 -2.32 13.11
N PHE A 134 0.36 -3.42 12.37
CA PHE A 134 -0.10 -4.71 12.88
C PHE A 134 0.82 -5.30 13.97
N GLU A 135 2.12 -5.00 13.95
CA GLU A 135 3.06 -5.41 15.02
C GLU A 135 2.84 -4.56 16.28
N GLU A 136 2.63 -3.26 16.12
CA GLU A 136 2.37 -2.34 17.24
C GLU A 136 1.03 -2.66 17.94
N LEU A 137 0.07 -3.20 17.19
CA LEU A 137 -1.27 -3.58 17.65
C LEU A 137 -1.46 -5.10 17.66
N TYR A 138 -0.43 -5.86 18.02
CA TYR A 138 -0.38 -7.32 17.98
C TYR A 138 -1.58 -8.02 18.64
N GLY A 139 -2.06 -7.50 19.79
CA GLY A 139 -3.19 -8.08 20.54
C GLY A 139 -4.54 -8.03 19.80
N PHE A 140 -4.67 -7.25 18.74
CA PHE A 140 -5.94 -7.05 18.01
C PHE A 140 -6.06 -7.87 16.73
N GLY A 141 -5.05 -8.68 16.38
CA GLY A 141 -5.11 -9.55 15.21
C GLY A 141 -5.23 -8.80 13.88
N ILE A 142 -4.64 -7.60 13.77
CA ILE A 142 -4.71 -6.77 12.56
C ILE A 142 -3.97 -7.48 11.43
N PRO A 143 -4.63 -7.70 10.27
CA PRO A 143 -3.98 -8.36 9.15
C PRO A 143 -2.96 -7.44 8.47
N ASN A 144 -1.81 -7.97 8.08
CA ASN A 144 -0.83 -7.27 7.24
C ASN A 144 -1.16 -7.36 5.74
N THR A 145 -2.19 -8.17 5.38
CA THR A 145 -2.68 -8.37 4.02
C THR A 145 -4.20 -8.32 3.97
N ASN A 146 -4.77 -8.11 2.79
CA ASN A 146 -6.22 -8.13 2.58
C ASN A 146 -6.73 -9.45 1.96
N ASN A 147 -5.92 -10.51 1.95
CA ASN A 147 -6.27 -11.77 1.30
C ASN A 147 -7.64 -12.32 1.73
N GLY A 148 -8.00 -12.18 3.02
CA GLY A 148 -9.30 -12.58 3.52
C GLY A 148 -10.46 -11.80 2.89
N ILE A 149 -10.34 -10.47 2.79
CA ILE A 149 -11.35 -9.60 2.19
C ILE A 149 -11.42 -9.81 0.68
N GLU A 150 -10.29 -9.95 -0.01
CA GLU A 150 -10.25 -10.26 -1.44
C GLU A 150 -10.89 -11.60 -1.77
N SER A 151 -10.69 -12.62 -0.93
CA SER A 151 -11.38 -13.91 -1.05
C SER A 151 -12.89 -13.74 -0.92
N MET A 152 -13.37 -13.07 0.14
CA MET A 152 -14.80 -12.79 0.33
C MET A 152 -15.42 -12.03 -0.85
N PHE A 153 -14.75 -11.01 -1.38
CA PHE A 153 -15.23 -10.30 -2.57
C PHE A 153 -15.21 -11.15 -3.83
N THR A 154 -14.26 -12.07 -3.96
CA THR A 154 -14.20 -13.02 -5.07
C THR A 154 -15.40 -13.98 -5.01
N ASP A 155 -15.70 -14.51 -3.83
CA ASP A 155 -16.85 -15.40 -3.61
C ASP A 155 -18.16 -14.66 -3.86
N LEU A 156 -18.31 -13.45 -3.33
CA LEU A 156 -19.48 -12.60 -3.57
C LEU A 156 -19.67 -12.30 -5.07
N LYS A 157 -18.58 -11.93 -5.78
CA LYS A 157 -18.63 -11.71 -7.23
C LYS A 157 -19.01 -12.97 -8.00
N SER A 158 -18.55 -14.15 -7.56
CA SER A 158 -18.92 -15.42 -8.15
C SER A 158 -20.42 -15.71 -7.98
N ILE A 159 -20.95 -15.52 -6.78
CA ILE A 159 -22.39 -15.64 -6.49
C ILE A 159 -23.21 -14.68 -7.37
N LEU A 160 -22.82 -13.39 -7.43
CA LEU A 160 -23.50 -12.39 -8.25
C LEU A 160 -23.43 -12.69 -9.75
N ARG A 161 -22.35 -13.36 -10.22
CA ARG A 161 -22.25 -13.81 -11.63
C ARG A 161 -23.18 -14.98 -11.94
N LEU A 162 -23.39 -15.90 -11.01
CA LEU A 162 -24.36 -17.01 -11.14
C LEU A 162 -25.80 -16.49 -11.25
N HIS A 163 -26.09 -15.34 -10.66
CA HIS A 163 -27.38 -14.67 -10.69
C HIS A 163 -27.45 -13.55 -11.75
N LYS A 164 -26.79 -13.74 -12.91
CA LYS A 164 -26.92 -12.81 -14.05
C LYS A 164 -28.37 -12.75 -14.50
N GLY A 165 -28.95 -11.52 -14.47
CA GLY A 165 -30.35 -11.29 -14.84
C GLY A 165 -31.26 -10.86 -13.68
N MET A 166 -30.81 -10.93 -12.43
CA MET A 166 -31.57 -10.41 -11.29
C MET A 166 -31.62 -8.89 -11.31
N SER A 167 -32.77 -8.34 -10.95
CA SER A 167 -32.98 -6.89 -10.83
C SER A 167 -32.09 -6.31 -9.74
N MET A 168 -31.78 -5.01 -9.82
CA MET A 168 -30.96 -4.32 -8.81
C MET A 168 -31.56 -4.39 -7.40
N ASN A 169 -32.89 -4.46 -7.29
CA ASN A 169 -33.57 -4.59 -6.00
C ASN A 169 -33.37 -5.98 -5.38
N THR A 170 -33.41 -7.03 -6.19
CA THR A 170 -33.22 -8.42 -5.73
C THR A 170 -31.74 -8.71 -5.34
N ARG A 171 -30.79 -7.88 -5.79
CA ARG A 171 -29.37 -7.99 -5.41
C ARG A 171 -29.01 -7.35 -4.07
N LYS A 172 -29.96 -6.60 -3.47
CA LYS A 172 -29.75 -5.88 -2.20
C LYS A 172 -30.35 -6.59 -0.98
N THR A 173 -31.12 -7.64 -1.20
CA THR A 173 -31.67 -8.53 -0.17
C THR A 173 -30.76 -9.72 0.04
#